data_91064a5cdd7d5ddc4f9dd1b1944c3d8e
#
_entry.id   91064a5cdd7d5ddc4f9dd1b1944c3d8e
#
_cell.length_a   1.000
_cell.length_b   1.000
_cell.length_c   1.000
_cell.angle_alpha   90.00
_cell.angle_beta   90.00
_cell.angle_gamma   90.00
#
_symmetry.space_group_name_H-M   'P 1'
#
loop_
_entity.id
_entity.type
_entity.pdbx_description
1 polymer ?
#
loop_
_entity_poly.entity_id
_entity_poly.type
_entity_poly.pdbx_seq_one_letter_code
_entity_poly.pdbx_strand_id
1 'polypeptide(L)'
;MLPGLHLQNPTAPPGGRVSPPGVALVIGAGGGLGAALVAQLRRAAGGSDPYPAVLALSRSSQPAMDYGDEASLQAASVWVAGQCAERQLELRLLVVASGFLHGAQGQPERSLAHLDAGYLNHVFRINTIGPALVMKHFLRLLPQQGRCVAGFVSAKVGSIGDNALGGWYGYRASKAALNQLVKTASIELTRRNRDSICVALHPGTVDTALSQPFAKTGLKVRPPEEAASDLLAVLQGLHPGDTGHLVDYKGGTLPF
;
A
#
# COMPACT_ATOMS: atom_id res chain seq x y z
N MET A 1 -0.34 -44.30 -36.66
CA MET A 1 -1.39 -44.02 -35.70
C MET A 1 -0.72 -43.44 -34.44
N LEU A 2 -0.83 -42.16 -34.21
CA LEU A 2 -0.34 -41.49 -33.02
C LEU A 2 -1.55 -41.34 -32.04
N PRO A 3 -1.43 -41.63 -30.74
CA PRO A 3 -2.54 -41.49 -29.81
C PRO A 3 -2.76 -40.04 -29.43
N GLY A 4 -4.04 -39.65 -29.36
CA GLY A 4 -4.49 -38.27 -29.17
C GLY A 4 -4.06 -37.64 -27.85
N LEU A 5 -3.59 -36.41 -27.92
CA LEU A 5 -3.42 -35.49 -26.81
C LEU A 5 -4.81 -35.06 -26.31
N HIS A 6 -5.23 -35.60 -25.16
CA HIS A 6 -6.33 -35.01 -24.39
C HIS A 6 -5.90 -33.66 -23.84
N LEU A 7 -6.40 -32.58 -24.44
CA LEU A 7 -6.38 -31.25 -23.84
C LEU A 7 -7.26 -31.29 -22.60
N GLN A 8 -6.64 -31.31 -21.43
CA GLN A 8 -7.35 -31.07 -20.17
C GLN A 8 -7.78 -29.61 -20.15
N ASN A 9 -9.10 -29.39 -20.07
CA ASN A 9 -9.67 -28.08 -19.79
C ASN A 9 -9.06 -27.50 -18.51
N PRO A 10 -8.70 -26.21 -18.46
CA PRO A 10 -8.25 -25.58 -17.23
C PRO A 10 -9.41 -25.64 -16.23
N THR A 11 -9.19 -26.35 -15.13
CA THR A 11 -10.09 -26.36 -13.98
C THR A 11 -10.32 -24.93 -13.51
N ALA A 12 -11.58 -24.55 -13.31
CA ALA A 12 -11.96 -23.27 -12.72
C ALA A 12 -11.15 -23.01 -11.44
N PRO A 13 -10.76 -21.74 -11.17
CA PRO A 13 -10.00 -21.42 -9.98
C PRO A 13 -10.80 -21.86 -8.73
N PRO A 14 -10.13 -22.44 -7.72
CA PRO A 14 -10.81 -22.84 -6.49
C PRO A 14 -11.48 -21.62 -5.87
N GLY A 15 -12.76 -21.75 -5.55
CA GLY A 15 -13.61 -20.69 -5.01
C GLY A 15 -12.89 -19.87 -3.95
N GLY A 16 -12.96 -18.54 -4.10
CA GLY A 16 -12.25 -17.58 -3.25
C GLY A 16 -12.47 -17.92 -1.77
N ARG A 17 -11.39 -18.21 -1.06
CA ARG A 17 -11.45 -18.42 0.40
C ARG A 17 -11.96 -17.11 1.01
N VAL A 18 -13.16 -17.13 1.56
CA VAL A 18 -13.71 -16.00 2.31
C VAL A 18 -12.72 -15.67 3.43
N SER A 19 -12.20 -14.44 3.41
CA SER A 19 -11.32 -14.00 4.50
C SER A 19 -12.12 -13.99 5.80
N PRO A 20 -11.57 -14.54 6.91
CA PRO A 20 -12.24 -14.40 8.18
C PRO A 20 -12.38 -12.91 8.54
N PRO A 21 -13.41 -12.53 9.31
CA PRO A 21 -13.61 -11.14 9.71
C PRO A 21 -12.40 -10.61 10.48
N GLY A 22 -12.05 -9.36 10.26
CA GLY A 22 -10.87 -8.76 10.85
C GLY A 22 -10.90 -7.24 10.90
N VAL A 23 -9.84 -6.67 11.41
CA VAL A 23 -9.61 -5.22 11.44
C VAL A 23 -8.92 -4.79 10.16
N ALA A 24 -9.40 -3.70 9.56
CA ALA A 24 -8.67 -2.94 8.54
C ALA A 24 -7.98 -1.73 9.19
N LEU A 25 -6.71 -1.52 8.89
CA LEU A 25 -5.93 -0.36 9.31
C LEU A 25 -5.48 0.45 8.10
N VAL A 26 -5.78 1.73 8.08
CA VAL A 26 -5.25 2.68 7.08
C VAL A 26 -4.31 3.66 7.75
N ILE A 27 -3.05 3.68 7.34
CA ILE A 27 -2.01 4.65 7.75
C ILE A 27 -1.87 5.70 6.65
N GLY A 28 -1.80 6.98 7.03
CA GLY A 28 -1.87 8.10 6.11
C GLY A 28 -3.32 8.55 5.84
N ALA A 29 -4.21 8.27 6.77
CA ALA A 29 -5.65 8.54 6.70
C ALA A 29 -6.02 10.03 6.57
N GLY A 30 -5.10 10.95 6.88
CA GLY A 30 -5.31 12.39 6.67
C GLY A 30 -5.07 12.88 5.24
N GLY A 31 -4.52 12.05 4.34
CA GLY A 31 -4.34 12.38 2.93
C GLY A 31 -5.58 12.04 2.09
N GLY A 32 -5.71 12.65 0.89
CA GLY A 32 -6.89 12.46 0.04
C GLY A 32 -7.23 10.99 -0.24
N LEU A 33 -6.25 10.20 -0.70
CA LEU A 33 -6.45 8.77 -0.95
C LEU A 33 -6.70 7.98 0.34
N GLY A 34 -5.94 8.26 1.41
CA GLY A 34 -6.11 7.57 2.69
C GLY A 34 -7.48 7.83 3.32
N ALA A 35 -7.97 9.07 3.26
CA ALA A 35 -9.32 9.42 3.73
C ALA A 35 -10.41 8.71 2.93
N ALA A 36 -10.25 8.64 1.60
CA ALA A 36 -11.20 7.93 0.72
C ALA A 36 -11.23 6.42 1.02
N LEU A 37 -10.07 5.79 1.24
CA LEU A 37 -9.98 4.37 1.66
C LEU A 37 -10.73 4.13 2.98
N VAL A 38 -10.50 4.97 4.00
CA VAL A 38 -11.20 4.88 5.29
C VAL A 38 -12.71 5.02 5.11
N ALA A 39 -13.15 6.02 4.32
CA ALA A 39 -14.57 6.26 4.09
C ALA A 39 -15.25 5.08 3.41
N GLN A 40 -14.59 4.43 2.45
CA GLN A 40 -15.14 3.27 1.74
C GLN A 40 -15.19 2.03 2.63
N LEU A 41 -14.10 1.72 3.34
CA LEU A 41 -14.07 0.61 4.29
C LEU A 41 -15.15 0.75 5.36
N ARG A 42 -15.35 1.95 5.92
CA ARG A 42 -16.40 2.20 6.92
C ARG A 42 -17.81 2.07 6.37
N ARG A 43 -18.05 2.45 5.11
CA ARG A 43 -19.35 2.24 4.46
C ARG A 43 -19.67 0.76 4.24
N ALA A 44 -18.65 -0.03 3.93
CA ALA A 44 -18.79 -1.47 3.72
C ALA A 44 -18.94 -2.25 5.04
N ALA A 45 -18.38 -1.74 6.15
CA ALA A 45 -18.33 -2.42 7.46
C ALA A 45 -19.73 -2.77 8.06
N GLY A 46 -20.83 -2.25 7.52
CA GLY A 46 -22.20 -2.59 7.94
C GLY A 46 -22.84 -3.79 7.25
N GLY A 47 -22.14 -4.45 6.32
CA GLY A 47 -22.67 -5.56 5.52
C GLY A 47 -21.86 -6.85 5.65
N SER A 48 -21.75 -7.59 4.56
CA SER A 48 -20.96 -8.82 4.47
C SER A 48 -19.45 -8.58 4.26
N ASP A 49 -18.96 -7.37 4.54
CA ASP A 49 -17.55 -7.00 4.37
C ASP A 49 -16.69 -7.77 5.39
N PRO A 50 -15.51 -8.26 4.98
CA PRO A 50 -14.59 -8.95 5.88
C PRO A 50 -13.97 -8.04 6.96
N TYR A 51 -14.20 -6.72 6.92
CA TYR A 51 -13.59 -5.75 7.85
C TYR A 51 -14.66 -4.99 8.68
N PRO A 52 -15.27 -5.62 9.69
CA PRO A 52 -16.26 -4.97 10.56
C PRO A 52 -15.69 -3.82 11.41
N ALA A 53 -14.37 -3.71 11.53
CA ALA A 53 -13.70 -2.63 12.26
C ALA A 53 -12.63 -1.97 11.39
N VAL A 54 -12.63 -0.62 11.36
CA VAL A 54 -11.71 0.20 10.57
C VAL A 54 -10.98 1.20 11.46
N LEU A 55 -9.67 1.02 11.57
CA LEU A 55 -8.77 1.91 12.28
C LEU A 55 -8.07 2.86 11.29
N ALA A 56 -7.81 4.08 11.72
CA ALA A 56 -7.23 5.12 10.87
C ALA A 56 -6.14 5.86 11.65
N LEU A 57 -4.92 5.90 11.12
CA LEU A 57 -3.78 6.57 11.71
C LEU A 57 -3.21 7.65 10.80
N SER A 58 -2.85 8.78 11.39
CA SER A 58 -2.21 9.92 10.73
C SER A 58 -1.46 10.76 11.76
N ARG A 59 -0.84 11.86 11.34
CA ARG A 59 -0.23 12.83 12.25
C ARG A 59 -1.24 13.54 13.16
N SER A 60 -2.50 13.59 12.77
CA SER A 60 -3.60 14.23 13.51
C SER A 60 -4.57 13.24 14.16
N SER A 61 -4.31 11.93 14.10
CA SER A 61 -5.14 10.92 14.80
C SER A 61 -4.80 10.82 16.28
N GLN A 62 -5.61 10.07 17.02
CA GLN A 62 -5.35 9.67 18.39
C GLN A 62 -5.26 8.14 18.45
N PRO A 63 -4.06 7.56 18.66
CA PRO A 63 -2.78 8.22 18.83
C PRO A 63 -2.28 8.86 17.53
N ALA A 64 -1.50 9.94 17.63
CA ALA A 64 -0.81 10.54 16.50
C ALA A 64 0.37 9.67 16.09
N MET A 65 0.70 9.69 14.78
CA MET A 65 1.81 8.91 14.23
C MET A 65 2.69 9.77 13.32
N ASP A 66 3.95 9.97 13.69
CA ASP A 66 4.93 10.76 12.94
C ASP A 66 6.15 9.91 12.55
N TYR A 67 6.48 9.88 11.26
CA TYR A 67 7.66 9.19 10.74
C TYR A 67 9.01 9.80 11.18
N GLY A 68 8.99 10.98 11.78
CA GLY A 68 10.13 11.60 12.43
C GLY A 68 10.36 11.13 13.86
N ASP A 69 9.39 10.44 14.44
CA ASP A 69 9.43 9.92 15.82
C ASP A 69 9.00 8.45 15.86
N GLU A 70 9.97 7.55 15.89
CA GLU A 70 9.71 6.11 15.91
C GLU A 70 8.92 5.67 17.16
N ALA A 71 9.06 6.37 18.29
CA ALA A 71 8.31 6.05 19.49
C ALA A 71 6.79 6.23 19.28
N SER A 72 6.39 7.22 18.47
CA SER A 72 4.98 7.39 18.08
C SER A 72 4.43 6.21 17.27
N LEU A 73 5.25 5.60 16.39
CA LEU A 73 4.86 4.42 15.63
C LEU A 73 4.70 3.20 16.55
N GLN A 74 5.62 3.03 17.49
CA GLN A 74 5.56 1.97 18.49
C GLN A 74 4.29 2.11 19.35
N ALA A 75 4.02 3.29 19.87
CA ALA A 75 2.81 3.56 20.67
C ALA A 75 1.52 3.30 19.85
N ALA A 76 1.49 3.74 18.58
CA ALA A 76 0.37 3.48 17.69
C ALA A 76 0.19 1.97 17.41
N SER A 77 1.27 1.21 17.28
CA SER A 77 1.19 -0.24 17.08
C SER A 77 0.63 -0.97 18.31
N VAL A 78 1.03 -0.55 19.51
CA VAL A 78 0.47 -1.08 20.78
C VAL A 78 -1.02 -0.76 20.87
N TRP A 79 -1.42 0.48 20.56
CA TRP A 79 -2.82 0.86 20.53
C TRP A 79 -3.63 0.00 19.54
N VAL A 80 -3.13 -0.24 18.30
CA VAL A 80 -3.80 -1.11 17.32
C VAL A 80 -3.96 -2.53 17.87
N ALA A 81 -2.92 -3.08 18.52
CA ALA A 81 -2.99 -4.41 19.13
C ALA A 81 -4.09 -4.46 20.22
N GLY A 82 -4.18 -3.43 21.07
CA GLY A 82 -5.25 -3.28 22.07
C GLY A 82 -6.64 -3.23 21.42
N GLN A 83 -6.79 -2.44 20.35
CA GLN A 83 -8.06 -2.34 19.62
C GLN A 83 -8.50 -3.67 18.97
N CYS A 84 -7.53 -4.47 18.50
CA CYS A 84 -7.80 -5.81 17.99
C CYS A 84 -8.25 -6.75 19.11
N ALA A 85 -7.55 -6.73 20.25
CA ALA A 85 -7.87 -7.57 21.40
C ALA A 85 -9.26 -7.26 22.01
N GLU A 86 -9.58 -5.97 22.20
CA GLU A 86 -10.89 -5.52 22.70
C GLU A 86 -12.06 -6.02 21.82
N ARG A 87 -11.86 -6.13 20.52
CA ARG A 87 -12.86 -6.60 19.55
C ARG A 87 -12.83 -8.09 19.30
N GLN A 88 -11.85 -8.80 19.84
CA GLN A 88 -11.58 -10.20 19.52
C GLN A 88 -11.41 -10.44 18.01
N LEU A 89 -10.78 -9.50 17.31
CA LEU A 89 -10.51 -9.53 15.87
C LEU A 89 -9.00 -9.42 15.63
N GLU A 90 -8.55 -10.00 14.53
CA GLU A 90 -7.16 -9.89 14.08
C GLU A 90 -6.99 -8.77 13.05
N LEU A 91 -5.82 -8.15 13.00
CA LEU A 91 -5.47 -7.22 11.92
C LEU A 91 -5.29 -7.98 10.60
N ARG A 92 -6.22 -7.85 9.67
CA ARG A 92 -6.19 -8.61 8.41
C ARG A 92 -5.98 -7.76 7.16
N LEU A 93 -6.16 -6.46 7.26
CA LEU A 93 -5.82 -5.50 6.20
C LEU A 93 -5.01 -4.34 6.78
N LEU A 94 -3.83 -4.11 6.23
CA LEU A 94 -3.02 -2.92 6.47
C LEU A 94 -2.83 -2.19 5.13
N VAL A 95 -3.23 -0.92 5.05
CA VAL A 95 -2.95 -0.07 3.88
C VAL A 95 -2.14 1.15 4.33
N VAL A 96 -0.95 1.32 3.74
CA VAL A 96 -0.08 2.49 3.98
C VAL A 96 -0.21 3.42 2.79
N ALA A 97 -0.96 4.52 2.97
CA ALA A 97 -1.31 5.50 1.95
C ALA A 97 -0.55 6.84 2.09
N SER A 98 0.47 6.87 2.95
CA SER A 98 1.33 8.04 3.09
C SER A 98 2.27 8.23 1.89
N GLY A 99 2.55 9.48 1.55
CA GLY A 99 3.48 9.82 0.49
C GLY A 99 3.78 11.32 0.45
N PHE A 100 4.93 11.67 -0.12
CA PHE A 100 5.37 13.03 -0.35
C PHE A 100 6.00 13.14 -1.74
N LEU A 101 5.64 14.18 -2.49
CA LEU A 101 6.21 14.52 -3.80
C LEU A 101 6.69 15.97 -3.83
N HIS A 102 5.95 16.89 -3.22
CA HIS A 102 6.27 18.32 -3.18
C HIS A 102 5.68 18.99 -1.93
N GLY A 103 6.19 20.16 -1.60
CA GLY A 103 5.72 20.97 -0.48
C GLY A 103 6.76 22.05 -0.08
N ALA A 104 6.67 22.53 1.15
CA ALA A 104 7.61 23.51 1.69
C ALA A 104 9.07 23.02 1.70
N GLN A 105 9.27 21.69 1.72
CA GLN A 105 10.60 21.06 1.74
C GLN A 105 11.23 20.92 0.36
N GLY A 106 10.54 21.31 -0.71
CA GLY A 106 11.07 21.31 -2.07
C GLY A 106 10.11 20.76 -3.12
N GLN A 107 10.62 20.67 -4.33
CA GLN A 107 9.92 20.21 -5.53
C GLN A 107 10.69 19.05 -6.17
N PRO A 108 10.01 18.14 -6.89
CA PRO A 108 10.68 17.04 -7.58
C PRO A 108 11.63 17.57 -8.66
N GLU A 109 12.81 17.01 -8.68
CA GLU A 109 13.94 17.48 -9.49
C GLU A 109 13.70 17.23 -10.98
N ARG A 110 13.94 18.23 -11.81
CA ARG A 110 13.83 18.13 -13.29
C ARG A 110 15.12 17.65 -13.95
N SER A 111 16.26 17.84 -13.31
CA SER A 111 17.58 17.45 -13.81
C SER A 111 18.55 17.23 -12.64
N LEU A 112 19.74 16.67 -12.91
CA LEU A 112 20.80 16.45 -11.93
C LEU A 112 21.21 17.73 -11.21
N ALA A 113 21.18 18.87 -11.90
CA ALA A 113 21.53 20.16 -11.33
C ALA A 113 20.57 20.65 -10.21
N HIS A 114 19.40 20.04 -10.10
CA HIS A 114 18.40 20.39 -9.08
C HIS A 114 18.38 19.40 -7.90
N LEU A 115 19.36 18.47 -7.82
CA LEU A 115 19.47 17.59 -6.67
C LEU A 115 19.76 18.39 -5.40
N ASP A 116 18.95 18.18 -4.38
CA ASP A 116 19.07 18.81 -3.07
C ASP A 116 19.01 17.74 -1.97
N ALA A 117 20.02 17.75 -1.09
CA ALA A 117 20.13 16.75 -0.04
C ALA A 117 19.02 16.85 1.00
N GLY A 118 18.53 18.06 1.31
CA GLY A 118 17.43 18.28 2.26
C GLY A 118 16.12 17.70 1.72
N TYR A 119 15.81 17.98 0.45
CA TYR A 119 14.65 17.42 -0.24
C TYR A 119 14.73 15.88 -0.32
N LEU A 120 15.89 15.33 -0.73
CA LEU A 120 16.13 13.88 -0.79
C LEU A 120 15.88 13.21 0.56
N ASN A 121 16.47 13.77 1.64
CA ASN A 121 16.27 13.25 2.99
C ASN A 121 14.78 13.25 3.39
N HIS A 122 14.07 14.32 3.09
CA HIS A 122 12.64 14.41 3.41
C HIS A 122 11.80 13.41 2.60
N VAL A 123 12.02 13.33 1.29
CA VAL A 123 11.32 12.37 0.41
C VAL A 123 11.55 10.93 0.87
N PHE A 124 12.80 10.54 1.14
CA PHE A 124 13.11 9.20 1.63
C PHE A 124 12.53 8.94 3.02
N ARG A 125 12.52 9.92 3.90
CA ARG A 125 11.87 9.79 5.22
C ARG A 125 10.41 9.41 5.09
N ILE A 126 9.66 10.10 4.23
CA ILE A 126 8.21 9.88 4.12
C ILE A 126 7.88 8.67 3.24
N ASN A 127 8.58 8.47 2.13
CA ASN A 127 8.20 7.46 1.14
C ASN A 127 8.84 6.10 1.37
N THR A 128 9.93 6.03 2.15
CA THR A 128 10.75 4.83 2.31
C THR A 128 10.95 4.46 3.78
N ILE A 129 11.58 5.35 4.57
CA ILE A 129 11.96 5.06 5.97
C ILE A 129 10.70 4.92 6.82
N GLY A 130 9.75 5.84 6.71
CA GLY A 130 8.48 5.76 7.43
C GLY A 130 7.74 4.46 7.17
N PRO A 131 7.44 4.09 5.91
CA PRO A 131 6.89 2.78 5.58
C PRO A 131 7.71 1.58 6.09
N ALA A 132 9.06 1.65 6.08
CA ALA A 132 9.91 0.61 6.67
C ALA A 132 9.69 0.46 8.18
N LEU A 133 9.57 1.57 8.90
CA LEU A 133 9.24 1.57 10.32
C LEU A 133 7.81 1.06 10.58
N VAL A 134 6.86 1.36 9.68
CA VAL A 134 5.53 0.72 9.72
C VAL A 134 5.67 -0.79 9.54
N MET A 135 6.45 -1.28 8.59
CA MET A 135 6.71 -2.72 8.43
C MET A 135 7.23 -3.32 9.75
N LYS A 136 8.24 -2.70 10.37
CA LYS A 136 8.84 -3.14 11.65
C LYS A 136 7.80 -3.29 12.76
N HIS A 137 6.93 -2.31 12.95
CA HIS A 137 6.02 -2.25 14.09
C HIS A 137 4.66 -2.93 13.85
N PHE A 138 4.15 -2.94 12.61
CA PHE A 138 2.78 -3.37 12.34
C PHE A 138 2.69 -4.72 11.62
N LEU A 139 3.66 -5.16 10.80
CA LEU A 139 3.56 -6.46 10.15
C LEU A 139 3.56 -7.63 11.12
N ARG A 140 4.16 -7.46 12.29
CA ARG A 140 4.11 -8.45 13.38
C ARG A 140 2.71 -8.66 13.96
N LEU A 141 1.80 -7.69 13.79
CA LEU A 141 0.42 -7.75 14.25
C LEU A 141 -0.49 -8.55 13.30
N LEU A 142 -0.02 -8.82 12.08
CA LEU A 142 -0.74 -9.67 11.15
C LEU A 142 -0.77 -11.12 11.66
N PRO A 143 -1.87 -11.85 11.44
CA PRO A 143 -2.03 -13.21 11.94
C PRO A 143 -1.03 -14.19 11.33
N GLN A 144 -0.74 -15.25 12.06
CA GLN A 144 0.15 -16.33 11.61
C GLN A 144 -0.57 -17.37 10.72
N GLN A 145 -1.88 -17.28 10.58
CA GLN A 145 -2.69 -18.21 9.79
C GLN A 145 -3.83 -17.48 9.07
N GLY A 146 -4.18 -18.01 7.92
CA GLY A 146 -5.24 -17.49 7.08
C GLY A 146 -4.86 -16.18 6.39
N ARG A 147 -5.72 -15.76 5.49
CA ARG A 147 -5.45 -14.62 4.61
C ARG A 147 -5.34 -13.31 5.38
N CYS A 148 -4.26 -12.58 5.14
CA CYS A 148 -4.07 -11.19 5.53
C CYS A 148 -3.31 -10.43 4.44
N VAL A 149 -3.54 -9.12 4.32
CA VAL A 149 -2.99 -8.30 3.25
C VAL A 149 -2.35 -7.02 3.81
N ALA A 150 -1.14 -6.73 3.37
CA ALA A 150 -0.45 -5.47 3.59
C ALA A 150 -0.17 -4.79 2.25
N GLY A 151 -0.80 -3.66 1.98
CA GLY A 151 -0.64 -2.85 0.77
C GLY A 151 0.08 -1.54 1.06
N PHE A 152 1.16 -1.26 0.34
CA PHE A 152 1.94 -0.03 0.47
C PHE A 152 1.79 0.82 -0.80
N VAL A 153 1.20 2.01 -0.69
CA VAL A 153 1.01 2.89 -1.85
C VAL A 153 2.35 3.38 -2.37
N SER A 154 2.73 2.84 -3.50
CA SER A 154 3.90 3.19 -4.29
C SER A 154 3.49 3.98 -5.54
N ALA A 155 4.26 3.92 -6.59
CA ALA A 155 3.95 4.56 -7.86
C ALA A 155 4.65 3.83 -9.02
N LYS A 156 4.04 3.83 -10.21
CA LYS A 156 4.65 3.30 -11.44
C LYS A 156 6.03 3.91 -11.71
N VAL A 157 6.20 5.20 -11.40
CA VAL A 157 7.49 5.89 -11.57
C VAL A 157 8.62 5.37 -10.66
N GLY A 158 8.31 4.53 -9.66
CA GLY A 158 9.28 3.77 -8.87
C GLY A 158 9.80 2.52 -9.57
N SER A 159 9.24 2.14 -10.72
CA SER A 159 9.79 1.08 -11.56
C SER A 159 11.06 1.55 -12.25
N ILE A 160 12.15 0.82 -12.06
CA ILE A 160 13.44 1.08 -12.72
C ILE A 160 13.35 0.68 -14.19
N GLY A 161 12.75 -0.49 -14.48
CA GLY A 161 12.61 -1.02 -15.82
C GLY A 161 11.67 -0.21 -16.73
N ASP A 162 10.66 0.46 -16.18
CA ASP A 162 9.70 1.30 -16.94
C ASP A 162 10.17 2.75 -17.11
N ASN A 163 11.33 3.14 -16.54
CA ASN A 163 11.78 4.52 -16.51
C ASN A 163 12.38 4.98 -17.85
N ALA A 164 11.54 5.50 -18.74
CA ALA A 164 11.96 6.14 -19.99
C ALA A 164 11.90 7.69 -19.94
N LEU A 165 11.25 8.28 -18.92
CA LEU A 165 11.00 9.73 -18.88
C LEU A 165 12.08 10.51 -18.12
N GLY A 166 12.79 9.89 -17.18
CA GLY A 166 13.73 10.58 -16.30
C GLY A 166 13.07 11.61 -15.37
N GLY A 167 13.88 12.48 -14.78
CA GLY A 167 13.44 13.47 -13.78
C GLY A 167 12.92 12.85 -12.48
N TRP A 168 12.55 13.68 -11.51
CA TRP A 168 11.99 13.29 -10.21
C TRP A 168 12.87 12.27 -9.46
N TYR A 169 14.17 12.53 -9.46
CA TYR A 169 15.17 11.59 -8.96
C TYR A 169 14.87 11.07 -7.56
N GLY A 170 14.63 11.99 -6.62
CA GLY A 170 14.32 11.63 -5.23
C GLY A 170 13.04 10.82 -5.10
N TYR A 171 11.98 11.26 -5.80
CA TYR A 171 10.69 10.56 -5.74
C TYR A 171 10.78 9.15 -6.35
N ARG A 172 11.35 9.02 -7.56
CA ARG A 172 11.54 7.71 -8.20
C ARG A 172 12.39 6.78 -7.35
N ALA A 173 13.55 7.27 -6.89
CA ALA A 173 14.45 6.49 -6.05
C ALA A 173 13.78 6.04 -4.74
N SER A 174 13.02 6.93 -4.09
CA SER A 174 12.30 6.58 -2.85
C SER A 174 11.21 5.52 -3.07
N LYS A 175 10.50 5.57 -4.21
CA LYS A 175 9.47 4.57 -4.53
C LYS A 175 10.08 3.24 -5.00
N ALA A 176 11.22 3.26 -5.69
CA ALA A 176 12.01 2.05 -5.99
C ALA A 176 12.51 1.39 -4.71
N ALA A 177 13.03 2.17 -3.76
CA ALA A 177 13.45 1.67 -2.46
C ALA A 177 12.27 1.07 -1.66
N LEU A 178 11.09 1.72 -1.68
CA LEU A 178 9.87 1.15 -1.10
C LEU A 178 9.49 -0.19 -1.74
N ASN A 179 9.54 -0.30 -3.07
CA ASN A 179 9.27 -1.54 -3.79
C ASN A 179 10.22 -2.66 -3.34
N GLN A 180 11.52 -2.36 -3.18
CA GLN A 180 12.50 -3.31 -2.66
C GLN A 180 12.18 -3.76 -1.22
N LEU A 181 11.80 -2.83 -0.34
CA LEU A 181 11.40 -3.15 1.03
C LEU A 181 10.16 -4.05 1.07
N VAL A 182 9.14 -3.77 0.25
CA VAL A 182 7.94 -4.60 0.12
C VAL A 182 8.31 -6.01 -0.35
N LYS A 183 9.17 -6.13 -1.36
CA LYS A 183 9.67 -7.43 -1.83
C LYS A 183 10.35 -8.21 -0.72
N THR A 184 11.22 -7.57 0.04
CA THR A 184 11.95 -8.22 1.14
C THR A 184 10.99 -8.64 2.27
N ALA A 185 10.08 -7.74 2.69
CA ALA A 185 9.10 -8.02 3.73
C ALA A 185 8.13 -9.14 3.34
N SER A 186 7.75 -9.23 2.05
CA SER A 186 6.87 -10.31 1.56
C SER A 186 7.47 -11.68 1.76
N ILE A 187 8.78 -11.84 1.57
CA ILE A 187 9.50 -13.10 1.77
C ILE A 187 9.51 -13.49 3.25
N GLU A 188 9.73 -12.53 4.14
CA GLU A 188 9.69 -12.75 5.59
C GLU A 188 8.28 -13.14 6.06
N LEU A 189 7.26 -12.42 5.61
CA LEU A 189 5.87 -12.71 5.95
C LEU A 189 5.42 -14.09 5.47
N THR A 190 5.79 -14.47 4.24
CA THR A 190 5.42 -15.79 3.66
C THR A 190 6.02 -16.95 4.47
N ARG A 191 7.24 -16.78 5.05
CA ARG A 191 7.83 -17.79 5.94
C ARG A 191 7.01 -17.98 7.22
N ARG A 192 6.35 -16.92 7.69
CA ARG A 192 5.54 -16.92 8.91
C ARG A 192 4.08 -17.33 8.66
N ASN A 193 3.52 -16.91 7.53
CA ASN A 193 2.15 -17.21 7.10
C ASN A 193 2.11 -17.29 5.56
N ARG A 194 1.87 -18.48 5.01
CA ARG A 194 1.83 -18.72 3.56
C ARG A 194 0.63 -18.06 2.86
N ASP A 195 -0.41 -17.69 3.60
CA ASP A 195 -1.59 -17.00 3.08
C ASP A 195 -1.45 -15.46 3.19
N SER A 196 -0.31 -14.96 3.69
CA SER A 196 -0.04 -13.52 3.78
C SER A 196 0.34 -12.93 2.42
N ILE A 197 -0.14 -11.71 2.19
CA ILE A 197 0.10 -10.97 0.96
C ILE A 197 0.67 -9.60 1.31
N CYS A 198 1.83 -9.25 0.78
CA CYS A 198 2.47 -7.95 0.95
C CYS A 198 2.82 -7.39 -0.42
N VAL A 199 2.19 -6.28 -0.81
CA VAL A 199 2.33 -5.70 -2.16
C VAL A 199 2.58 -4.21 -2.15
N ALA A 200 3.32 -3.73 -3.15
CA ALA A 200 3.35 -2.32 -3.51
C ALA A 200 2.17 -2.01 -4.46
N LEU A 201 1.53 -0.86 -4.28
CA LEU A 201 0.32 -0.49 -5.02
C LEU A 201 0.55 0.79 -5.83
N HIS A 202 0.21 0.76 -7.11
CA HIS A 202 0.14 1.97 -7.92
C HIS A 202 -1.33 2.40 -8.10
N PRO A 203 -1.76 3.54 -7.52
CA PRO A 203 -3.16 3.98 -7.55
C PRO A 203 -3.57 4.66 -8.87
N GLY A 204 -2.67 4.79 -9.84
CA GLY A 204 -2.83 5.72 -10.96
C GLY A 204 -2.51 7.16 -10.53
N THR A 205 -2.88 8.14 -11.37
CA THR A 205 -2.80 9.57 -11.01
C THR A 205 -4.10 9.96 -10.31
N VAL A 206 -4.03 10.19 -9.00
CA VAL A 206 -5.19 10.50 -8.16
C VAL A 206 -5.25 12.00 -7.90
N ASP A 207 -6.42 12.63 -8.01
CA ASP A 207 -6.62 14.05 -7.71
C ASP A 207 -6.48 14.32 -6.21
N THR A 208 -5.30 14.71 -5.82
CA THR A 208 -4.95 15.04 -4.43
C THR A 208 -3.99 16.22 -4.40
N ALA A 209 -3.82 16.85 -3.25
CA ALA A 209 -2.83 17.90 -3.07
C ALA A 209 -1.41 17.47 -3.50
N LEU A 210 -1.09 16.17 -3.45
CA LEU A 210 0.20 15.61 -3.86
C LEU A 210 0.40 15.64 -5.38
N SER A 211 -0.64 15.46 -6.18
CA SER A 211 -0.55 15.30 -7.63
C SER A 211 -0.99 16.52 -8.43
N GLN A 212 -1.86 17.37 -7.87
CA GLN A 212 -2.45 18.53 -8.55
C GLN A 212 -1.45 19.41 -9.33
N PRO A 213 -0.26 19.78 -8.80
CA PRO A 213 0.68 20.61 -9.53
C PRO A 213 1.31 19.91 -10.75
N PHE A 214 1.17 18.59 -10.86
CA PHE A 214 1.78 17.77 -11.92
C PHE A 214 0.76 17.14 -12.84
N ALA A 215 -0.53 17.44 -12.68
CA ALA A 215 -1.60 17.02 -13.57
C ALA A 215 -1.41 17.69 -14.93
N LYS A 216 -0.81 16.98 -15.89
CA LYS A 216 -0.61 17.49 -17.26
C LYS A 216 -1.87 17.20 -18.09
N THR A 217 -2.14 18.09 -19.05
CA THR A 217 -3.15 17.85 -20.09
C THR A 217 -2.88 16.49 -20.77
N GLY A 218 -3.87 15.60 -20.77
CA GLY A 218 -3.76 14.25 -21.33
C GLY A 218 -3.51 13.13 -20.31
N LEU A 219 -3.20 13.43 -19.04
CA LEU A 219 -3.20 12.42 -17.99
C LEU A 219 -4.64 12.20 -17.47
N LYS A 220 -5.05 10.94 -17.39
CA LYS A 220 -6.32 10.59 -16.71
C LYS A 220 -6.13 10.73 -15.20
N VAL A 221 -6.53 11.89 -14.67
CA VAL A 221 -6.59 12.16 -13.24
C VAL A 221 -7.89 11.58 -12.69
N ARG A 222 -7.83 10.87 -11.58
CA ARG A 222 -8.93 10.10 -11.00
C ARG A 222 -9.35 10.67 -9.66
N PRO A 223 -10.66 10.77 -9.35
CA PRO A 223 -11.11 11.12 -8.01
C PRO A 223 -10.54 10.15 -6.95
N PRO A 224 -10.22 10.63 -5.73
CA PRO A 224 -9.73 9.78 -4.64
C PRO A 224 -10.67 8.61 -4.32
N GLU A 225 -11.97 8.81 -4.42
CA GLU A 225 -13.00 7.81 -4.17
C GLU A 225 -12.96 6.67 -5.20
N GLU A 226 -12.79 7.00 -6.48
CA GLU A 226 -12.64 6.01 -7.55
C GLU A 226 -11.34 5.21 -7.36
N ALA A 227 -10.23 5.91 -7.09
CA ALA A 227 -8.95 5.26 -6.86
C ALA A 227 -8.97 4.35 -5.62
N ALA A 228 -9.64 4.77 -4.54
CA ALA A 228 -9.81 3.97 -3.34
C ALA A 228 -10.64 2.71 -3.61
N SER A 229 -11.75 2.84 -4.37
CA SER A 229 -12.60 1.70 -4.75
C SER A 229 -11.81 0.64 -5.51
N ASP A 230 -11.06 1.06 -6.52
CA ASP A 230 -10.28 0.12 -7.34
C ASP A 230 -9.16 -0.54 -6.54
N LEU A 231 -8.45 0.22 -5.69
CA LEU A 231 -7.41 -0.36 -4.84
C LEU A 231 -7.99 -1.38 -3.84
N LEU A 232 -9.16 -1.12 -3.26
CA LEU A 232 -9.82 -2.09 -2.38
C LEU A 232 -10.26 -3.34 -3.14
N ALA A 233 -10.81 -3.18 -4.35
CA ALA A 233 -11.15 -4.30 -5.22
C ALA A 233 -9.91 -5.14 -5.58
N VAL A 234 -8.80 -4.48 -5.94
CA VAL A 234 -7.51 -5.16 -6.19
C VAL A 234 -7.06 -5.91 -4.95
N LEU A 235 -7.00 -5.26 -3.78
CA LEU A 235 -6.57 -5.88 -2.52
C LEU A 235 -7.43 -7.10 -2.14
N GLN A 236 -8.73 -7.08 -2.42
CA GLN A 236 -9.64 -8.21 -2.21
C GLN A 236 -9.35 -9.37 -3.16
N GLY A 237 -9.04 -9.06 -4.42
CA GLY A 237 -8.76 -10.05 -5.46
C GLY A 237 -7.38 -10.69 -5.42
N LEU A 238 -6.43 -10.16 -4.63
CA LEU A 238 -5.06 -10.70 -4.56
C LEU A 238 -5.02 -12.13 -3.98
N HIS A 239 -4.07 -12.89 -4.49
CA HIS A 239 -3.74 -14.25 -4.03
C HIS A 239 -2.30 -14.30 -3.47
N PRO A 240 -1.93 -15.32 -2.69
CA PRO A 240 -0.56 -15.47 -2.17
C PRO A 240 0.53 -15.42 -3.24
N GLY A 241 0.22 -15.81 -4.49
CA GLY A 241 1.14 -15.70 -5.63
C GLY A 241 1.48 -14.27 -6.05
N ASP A 242 0.65 -13.28 -5.67
CA ASP A 242 0.86 -11.87 -6.00
C ASP A 242 1.77 -11.16 -4.98
N THR A 243 2.14 -11.85 -3.89
CA THR A 243 2.96 -11.26 -2.83
C THR A 243 4.33 -10.81 -3.36
N GLY A 244 4.81 -9.66 -2.91
CA GLY A 244 6.11 -9.12 -3.31
C GLY A 244 6.13 -8.48 -4.69
N HIS A 245 4.99 -8.11 -5.27
CA HIS A 245 4.90 -7.43 -6.56
C HIS A 245 4.45 -5.97 -6.43
N LEU A 246 4.72 -5.19 -7.47
CA LEU A 246 4.11 -3.88 -7.70
C LEU A 246 2.85 -4.10 -8.54
N VAL A 247 1.69 -3.81 -7.98
CA VAL A 247 0.38 -4.04 -8.62
C VAL A 247 -0.29 -2.71 -8.91
N ASP A 248 -0.85 -2.54 -10.10
CA ASP A 248 -1.58 -1.33 -10.44
C ASP A 248 -3.06 -1.41 -10.01
N TYR A 249 -3.75 -0.28 -10.12
CA TYR A 249 -5.17 -0.15 -9.76
C TYR A 249 -6.14 -0.98 -10.63
N LYS A 250 -5.65 -1.66 -11.65
CA LYS A 250 -6.41 -2.61 -12.49
C LYS A 250 -6.12 -4.06 -12.13
N GLY A 251 -5.21 -4.31 -11.18
CA GLY A 251 -4.75 -5.64 -10.78
C GLY A 251 -3.60 -6.18 -11.63
N GLY A 252 -3.07 -5.39 -12.57
CA GLY A 252 -1.92 -5.77 -13.37
C GLY A 252 -0.60 -5.66 -12.60
N THR A 253 0.29 -6.64 -12.75
CA THR A 253 1.66 -6.57 -12.21
C THR A 253 2.52 -5.65 -13.08
N LEU A 254 3.20 -4.69 -12.44
CA LEU A 254 4.16 -3.80 -13.07
C LEU A 254 5.60 -4.28 -12.81
N PRO A 255 6.54 -4.04 -13.72
CA PRO A 255 7.96 -4.31 -13.45
C PRO A 255 8.49 -3.42 -12.33
N PHE A 256 9.52 -3.91 -11.62
CA PHE A 256 10.26 -3.12 -10.64
C PHE A 256 11.29 -2.20 -11.26
#